data_0b407c4c15d9e556b5eff8a92bb47f28
#
_entry.id   0b407c4c15d9e556b5eff8a92bb47f28
#
_cell.length_a   1.000
_cell.length_b   1.000
_cell.length_c   1.000
_cell.angle_alpha   90.00
_cell.angle_beta   90.00
_cell.angle_gamma   90.00
#
_symmetry.space_group_name_H-M   'P 1'
#
loop_
_entity.id
_entity.type
_entity.pdbx_description
1 polymer ?
#
loop_
_entity_poly.entity_id
_entity_poly.type
_entity_poly.pdbx_seq_one_letter_code
_entity_poly.pdbx_strand_id
1 'polypeptide(L)'
;MLDVKQNIGMFLSSRFSGVSQWLGYGRKMKKSIEVELRVLNNAIMRYMDKHSHKREMDKITGTNGWIIGFLAENEDRDVYQKDLEEYFGITRSTASKVIGLMEKKGLVTRLRVSHDARLRKLVLTEEARKLLRFMYQDGKDMEKKLLKGFTEQEMEQLYQYLIRMKSNISS
;
A
#
# COMPACT_ATOMS: atom_id res chain seq x y z
N MET A 1 26.97 38.47 10.78
CA MET A 1 26.54 37.09 11.11
C MET A 1 25.04 37.15 11.39
N LEU A 2 24.25 37.17 10.29
CA LEU A 2 22.80 37.41 10.32
C LEU A 2 22.08 36.06 10.38
N ASP A 3 21.16 35.98 11.30
CA ASP A 3 20.45 34.82 11.82
C ASP A 3 19.66 34.07 10.74
N VAL A 4 20.08 32.83 10.46
CA VAL A 4 19.48 31.91 9.49
C VAL A 4 18.03 31.55 9.86
N LYS A 5 17.61 31.78 11.12
CA LYS A 5 16.25 31.50 11.59
C LYS A 5 15.19 32.52 11.13
N GLN A 6 15.58 33.75 10.82
CA GLN A 6 14.63 34.75 10.30
C GLN A 6 14.31 34.58 8.82
N ASN A 7 15.19 33.98 8.03
CA ASN A 7 14.95 33.79 6.59
C ASN A 7 14.05 32.59 6.26
N ILE A 8 13.93 31.61 7.11
CA ILE A 8 13.04 30.46 6.91
C ILE A 8 11.57 30.82 7.19
N GLY A 9 11.34 31.70 8.17
CA GLY A 9 9.98 32.16 8.52
C GLY A 9 9.34 33.01 7.39
N MET A 10 10.14 33.81 6.69
CA MET A 10 9.65 34.71 5.65
C MET A 10 9.42 33.98 4.30
N PHE A 11 10.13 32.89 4.05
CA PHE A 11 9.96 32.08 2.83
C PHE A 11 8.74 31.15 2.87
N LEU A 12 8.30 30.79 4.08
CA LEU A 12 7.09 29.98 4.27
C LEU A 12 5.80 30.82 4.30
N SER A 13 5.88 32.12 4.64
CA SER A 13 4.68 32.97 4.70
C SER A 13 4.18 33.44 3.33
N SER A 14 5.06 33.57 2.32
CA SER A 14 4.68 34.04 1.00
C SER A 14 4.09 32.97 0.06
N ARG A 15 4.27 31.66 0.35
CA ARG A 15 3.71 30.56 -0.45
C ARG A 15 2.40 30.00 0.09
N PHE A 16 1.96 30.41 1.29
CA PHE A 16 0.74 29.92 1.92
C PHE A 16 -0.38 30.96 2.01
N SER A 17 -0.20 32.16 1.48
CA SER A 17 -1.27 33.17 1.48
C SER A 17 -2.46 32.84 0.57
N GLY A 18 -2.30 31.89 -0.35
CA GLY A 18 -3.39 31.42 -1.20
C GLY A 18 -4.27 30.32 -0.62
N VAL A 19 -3.78 29.60 0.41
CA VAL A 19 -4.52 28.45 1.00
C VAL A 19 -5.52 28.91 2.06
N SER A 20 -5.26 30.04 2.73
CA SER A 20 -6.18 30.60 3.74
C SER A 20 -7.46 31.20 3.15
N GLN A 21 -7.47 31.55 1.87
CA GLN A 21 -8.62 32.14 1.20
C GLN A 21 -9.67 31.10 0.74
N TRP A 22 -9.27 29.80 0.69
CA TRP A 22 -10.18 28.69 0.39
C TRP A 22 -10.85 28.10 1.63
N LEU A 23 -10.41 28.46 2.83
CA LEU A 23 -10.92 27.95 4.11
C LEU A 23 -11.59 29.06 4.93
N GLY A 24 -12.47 29.80 4.27
CA GLY A 24 -13.37 30.74 5.00
C GLY A 24 -14.31 30.00 5.93
N TYR A 25 -13.82 29.60 7.11
CA TYR A 25 -14.63 29.36 8.31
C TYR A 25 -13.70 29.19 9.52
N GLY A 26 -13.82 30.06 10.51
CA GLY A 26 -13.19 29.98 11.84
C GLY A 26 -13.74 28.81 12.67
N ARG A 27 -13.58 27.55 12.18
CA ARG A 27 -13.72 26.34 12.97
C ARG A 27 -12.35 25.69 13.07
N LYS A 28 -11.94 25.23 14.27
CA LYS A 28 -10.80 24.30 14.45
C LYS A 28 -10.71 23.41 13.22
N MET A 29 -9.59 23.45 12.50
CA MET A 29 -9.43 22.63 11.30
C MET A 29 -9.81 21.20 11.65
N LYS A 30 -10.95 20.72 11.15
CA LYS A 30 -11.24 19.29 11.17
C LYS A 30 -10.08 18.67 10.43
N LYS A 31 -9.33 17.81 11.12
CA LYS A 31 -8.23 17.09 10.50
C LYS A 31 -8.75 16.46 9.21
N SER A 32 -8.09 16.71 8.09
CA SER A 32 -8.50 16.11 6.81
C SER A 32 -8.32 14.61 6.91
N ILE A 33 -9.31 13.83 6.52
CA ILE A 33 -9.24 12.37 6.46
C ILE A 33 -8.05 11.93 5.60
N GLU A 34 -7.81 12.61 4.48
CA GLU A 34 -6.65 12.33 3.61
C GLU A 34 -5.33 12.45 4.37
N VAL A 35 -5.17 13.51 5.17
CA VAL A 35 -3.96 13.72 5.97
C VAL A 35 -3.82 12.65 7.04
N GLU A 36 -4.89 12.28 7.74
CA GLU A 36 -4.86 11.22 8.76
C GLU A 36 -4.54 9.85 8.16
N LEU A 37 -5.10 9.52 7.00
CA LEU A 37 -4.76 8.28 6.28
C LEU A 37 -3.28 8.26 5.88
N ARG A 38 -2.72 9.37 5.43
CA ARG A 38 -1.29 9.50 5.10
C ARG A 38 -0.41 9.34 6.34
N VAL A 39 -0.77 10.01 7.44
CA VAL A 39 -0.04 9.90 8.72
C VAL A 39 -0.08 8.48 9.25
N LEU A 40 -1.25 7.81 9.20
CA LEU A 40 -1.43 6.42 9.60
C LEU A 40 -0.57 5.49 8.73
N ASN A 41 -0.63 5.62 7.42
CA ASN A 41 0.20 4.83 6.51
C ASN A 41 1.69 4.98 6.83
N ASN A 42 2.17 6.20 7.06
CA ASN A 42 3.56 6.45 7.43
C ASN A 42 3.92 5.81 8.79
N ALA A 43 2.99 5.78 9.75
CA ALA A 43 3.19 5.13 11.04
C ALA A 43 3.31 3.60 10.89
N ILE A 44 2.44 2.99 10.07
CA ILE A 44 2.46 1.58 9.70
C ILE A 44 3.82 1.22 9.08
N MET A 45 4.25 1.97 8.07
CA MET A 45 5.52 1.72 7.39
C MET A 45 6.71 1.81 8.35
N ARG A 46 6.77 2.83 9.20
CA ARG A 46 7.83 2.94 10.22
C ARG A 46 7.83 1.80 11.23
N TYR A 47 6.64 1.33 11.63
CA TYR A 47 6.54 0.18 12.52
C TYR A 47 7.08 -1.09 11.85
N MET A 48 6.65 -1.36 10.63
CA MET A 48 7.12 -2.51 9.85
C MET A 48 8.64 -2.47 9.64
N ASP A 49 9.21 -1.31 9.34
CA ASP A 49 10.67 -1.16 9.17
C ASP A 49 11.48 -1.49 10.43
N LYS A 50 10.89 -1.35 11.62
CA LYS A 50 11.56 -1.61 12.89
C LYS A 50 11.34 -3.00 13.46
N HIS A 51 10.18 -3.62 13.20
CA HIS A 51 9.69 -4.77 13.96
C HIS A 51 9.41 -6.00 13.11
N SER A 52 9.59 -5.92 11.81
CA SER A 52 9.34 -7.04 10.90
C SER A 52 10.59 -7.46 10.14
N HIS A 53 10.47 -8.56 9.43
CA HIS A 53 11.48 -9.02 8.46
C HIS A 53 11.48 -8.16 7.19
N LYS A 54 10.72 -7.05 7.18
CA LYS A 54 10.47 -6.20 6.01
C LYS A 54 11.75 -5.79 5.28
N ARG A 55 12.81 -5.40 6.00
CA ARG A 55 14.07 -4.98 5.37
C ARG A 55 14.73 -6.11 4.57
N GLU A 56 14.67 -7.33 5.09
CA GLU A 56 15.20 -8.51 4.38
C GLU A 56 14.30 -8.87 3.21
N MET A 57 12.98 -8.82 3.43
CA MET A 57 11.99 -9.04 2.40
C MET A 57 12.10 -8.02 1.27
N ASP A 58 12.29 -6.73 1.59
CA ASP A 58 12.46 -5.67 0.61
C ASP A 58 13.75 -5.83 -0.23
N LYS A 59 14.82 -6.38 0.33
CA LYS A 59 16.01 -6.76 -0.45
C LYS A 59 15.67 -7.83 -1.50
N ILE A 60 14.84 -8.80 -1.12
CA ILE A 60 14.44 -9.91 -1.99
C ILE A 60 13.35 -9.45 -2.96
N THR A 61 12.29 -8.81 -2.49
CA THR A 61 11.10 -8.44 -3.29
C THR A 61 11.22 -7.06 -3.94
N GLY A 62 12.10 -6.18 -3.45
CA GLY A 62 12.23 -4.80 -3.90
C GLY A 62 11.02 -3.95 -3.57
N THR A 63 10.49 -4.03 -2.36
CA THR A 63 9.27 -3.35 -1.87
C THR A 63 7.95 -3.80 -2.52
N ASN A 64 7.98 -4.85 -3.33
CA ASN A 64 6.81 -5.35 -4.07
C ASN A 64 6.25 -6.66 -3.47
N GLY A 65 6.55 -6.95 -2.20
CA GLY A 65 6.09 -8.16 -1.51
C GLY A 65 4.56 -8.32 -1.47
N TRP A 66 3.80 -7.22 -1.57
CA TRP A 66 2.34 -7.22 -1.66
C TRP A 66 1.79 -8.07 -2.82
N ILE A 67 2.53 -8.22 -3.94
CA ILE A 67 2.15 -9.14 -5.03
C ILE A 67 2.14 -10.60 -4.55
N ILE A 68 3.13 -10.98 -3.75
CA ILE A 68 3.23 -12.35 -3.22
C ILE A 68 2.02 -12.65 -2.33
N GLY A 69 1.67 -11.71 -1.43
CA GLY A 69 0.48 -11.82 -0.59
C GLY A 69 -0.80 -11.98 -1.42
N PHE A 70 -1.02 -11.09 -2.38
CA PHE A 70 -2.18 -11.13 -3.25
C PHE A 70 -2.30 -12.43 -4.04
N LEU A 71 -1.22 -12.91 -4.63
CA LEU A 71 -1.22 -14.18 -5.36
C LEU A 71 -1.49 -15.38 -4.46
N ALA A 72 -0.98 -15.35 -3.23
CA ALA A 72 -1.22 -16.41 -2.25
C ALA A 72 -2.68 -16.48 -1.77
N GLU A 73 -3.31 -15.32 -1.57
CA GLU A 73 -4.71 -15.21 -1.16
C GLU A 73 -5.70 -15.61 -2.27
N ASN A 74 -5.23 -15.71 -3.51
CA ASN A 74 -6.03 -16.04 -4.69
C ASN A 74 -5.52 -17.29 -5.41
N GLU A 75 -4.91 -18.25 -4.71
CA GLU A 75 -4.40 -19.49 -5.33
C GLU A 75 -5.51 -20.43 -5.84
N ASP A 76 -6.73 -20.23 -5.39
CA ASP A 76 -7.93 -20.97 -5.79
C ASP A 76 -8.45 -20.61 -7.21
N ARG A 77 -7.92 -19.54 -7.82
CA ARG A 77 -8.29 -19.06 -9.15
C ARG A 77 -7.09 -18.65 -9.99
N ASP A 78 -7.29 -18.56 -11.29
CA ASP A 78 -6.28 -17.97 -12.17
C ASP A 78 -6.20 -16.44 -11.98
N VAL A 79 -5.03 -15.94 -11.64
CA VAL A 79 -4.75 -14.51 -11.45
C VAL A 79 -3.96 -13.97 -12.64
N TYR A 80 -4.40 -12.83 -13.16
CA TYR A 80 -3.78 -12.14 -14.29
C TYR A 80 -3.26 -10.76 -13.87
N GLN A 81 -2.46 -10.14 -14.73
CA GLN A 81 -1.97 -8.77 -14.50
C GLN A 81 -3.11 -7.78 -14.26
N LYS A 82 -4.23 -7.92 -14.96
CA LYS A 82 -5.41 -7.05 -14.84
C LYS A 82 -6.00 -7.09 -13.42
N ASP A 83 -6.00 -8.24 -12.76
CA ASP A 83 -6.49 -8.37 -11.39
C ASP A 83 -5.65 -7.51 -10.42
N LEU A 84 -4.33 -7.45 -10.62
CA LEU A 84 -3.45 -6.57 -9.85
C LEU A 84 -3.72 -5.09 -10.11
N GLU A 85 -3.95 -4.73 -11.39
CA GLU A 85 -4.28 -3.35 -11.79
C GLU A 85 -5.56 -2.87 -11.08
N GLU A 86 -6.60 -3.70 -11.08
CA GLU A 86 -7.90 -3.40 -10.48
C GLU A 86 -7.83 -3.38 -8.94
N TYR A 87 -7.24 -4.39 -8.34
CA TYR A 87 -7.21 -4.51 -6.88
C TYR A 87 -6.39 -3.40 -6.20
N PHE A 88 -5.21 -3.09 -6.76
CA PHE A 88 -4.30 -2.10 -6.19
C PHE A 88 -4.46 -0.69 -6.76
N GLY A 89 -5.34 -0.48 -7.74
CA GLY A 89 -5.54 0.81 -8.39
C GLY A 89 -4.27 1.32 -9.09
N ILE A 90 -3.47 0.42 -9.69
CA ILE A 90 -2.21 0.76 -10.35
C ILE A 90 -2.34 0.71 -11.87
N THR A 91 -1.51 1.49 -12.57
CA THR A 91 -1.52 1.49 -14.03
C THR A 91 -0.96 0.19 -14.60
N ARG A 92 -1.39 -0.15 -15.83
CA ARG A 92 -0.87 -1.29 -16.58
C ARG A 92 0.66 -1.29 -16.70
N SER A 93 1.26 -0.13 -16.92
CA SER A 93 2.72 0.01 -16.99
C SER A 93 3.40 -0.31 -15.66
N THR A 94 2.83 0.15 -14.55
CA THR A 94 3.31 -0.16 -13.20
C THR A 94 3.21 -1.65 -12.92
N ALA A 95 2.05 -2.26 -13.15
CA ALA A 95 1.83 -3.70 -12.96
C ALA A 95 2.83 -4.52 -13.79
N SER A 96 2.98 -4.22 -15.08
CA SER A 96 3.92 -4.91 -15.96
C SER A 96 5.36 -4.84 -15.47
N LYS A 97 5.81 -3.64 -15.03
CA LYS A 97 7.15 -3.41 -14.50
C LYS A 97 7.42 -4.20 -13.22
N VAL A 98 6.46 -4.19 -12.30
CA VAL A 98 6.60 -4.87 -11.01
C VAL A 98 6.56 -6.38 -11.19
N ILE A 99 5.65 -6.93 -12.00
CA ILE A 99 5.61 -8.36 -12.32
C ILE A 99 6.93 -8.80 -12.97
N GLY A 100 7.43 -8.04 -13.96
CA GLY A 100 8.71 -8.36 -14.61
C GLY A 100 9.89 -8.38 -13.64
N LEU A 101 9.89 -7.49 -12.62
CA LEU A 101 10.88 -7.51 -11.56
C LEU A 101 10.76 -8.78 -10.69
N MET A 102 9.54 -9.19 -10.36
CA MET A 102 9.30 -10.40 -9.55
C MET A 102 9.66 -11.68 -10.33
N GLU A 103 9.41 -11.72 -11.64
CA GLU A 103 9.88 -12.80 -12.50
C GLU A 103 11.41 -12.87 -12.54
N LYS A 104 12.08 -11.75 -12.76
CA LYS A 104 13.55 -11.67 -12.76
C LYS A 104 14.16 -12.14 -11.44
N LYS A 105 13.45 -11.96 -10.33
CA LYS A 105 13.87 -12.43 -8.99
C LYS A 105 13.47 -13.88 -8.71
N GLY A 106 12.83 -14.56 -9.64
CA GLY A 106 12.40 -15.94 -9.48
C GLY A 106 11.27 -16.15 -8.48
N LEU A 107 10.45 -15.10 -8.21
CA LEU A 107 9.37 -15.16 -7.22
C LEU A 107 8.00 -15.39 -7.86
N VAL A 108 7.81 -14.96 -9.10
CA VAL A 108 6.58 -15.12 -9.88
C VAL A 108 6.92 -15.72 -11.24
N THR A 109 6.04 -16.53 -11.78
CA THR A 109 6.15 -17.09 -13.13
C THR A 109 4.86 -16.79 -13.90
N ARG A 110 4.99 -16.46 -15.20
CA ARG A 110 3.86 -16.33 -16.12
C ARG A 110 3.63 -17.63 -16.85
N LEU A 111 2.50 -18.26 -16.63
CA LEU A 111 2.11 -19.48 -17.33
C LEU A 111 1.08 -19.19 -18.42
N ARG A 112 1.20 -19.88 -19.55
CA ARG A 112 0.17 -19.88 -20.60
C ARG A 112 -1.07 -20.59 -20.09
N VAL A 113 -2.23 -20.09 -20.48
CA VAL A 113 -3.51 -20.77 -20.24
C VAL A 113 -3.96 -21.48 -21.53
N SER A 114 -4.62 -22.61 -21.39
CA SER A 114 -5.00 -23.46 -22.53
C SER A 114 -6.05 -22.84 -23.42
N HIS A 115 -6.93 -22.02 -22.87
CA HIS A 115 -8.09 -21.44 -23.55
C HIS A 115 -7.79 -20.11 -24.28
N ASP A 116 -6.67 -19.42 -23.95
CA ASP A 116 -6.23 -18.21 -24.67
C ASP A 116 -4.70 -18.08 -24.65
N ALA A 117 -4.09 -18.25 -25.79
CA ALA A 117 -2.65 -18.14 -25.97
C ALA A 117 -2.07 -16.75 -25.66
N ARG A 118 -2.91 -15.71 -25.61
CA ARG A 118 -2.49 -14.32 -25.28
C ARG A 118 -2.46 -14.05 -23.79
N LEU A 119 -3.23 -14.81 -23.02
CA LEU A 119 -3.30 -14.65 -21.57
C LEU A 119 -2.13 -15.36 -20.90
N ARG A 120 -1.66 -14.75 -19.82
CA ARG A 120 -0.61 -15.29 -18.95
C ARG A 120 -1.06 -15.16 -17.52
N LYS A 121 -1.33 -16.30 -16.87
CA LYS A 121 -1.61 -16.31 -15.44
C LYS A 121 -0.31 -16.17 -14.64
N LEU A 122 -0.43 -15.52 -13.51
CA LEU A 122 0.66 -15.29 -12.56
C LEU A 122 0.62 -16.38 -11.49
N VAL A 123 1.75 -17.01 -11.25
CA VAL A 123 1.86 -18.10 -10.28
C VAL A 123 3.07 -17.85 -9.38
N LEU A 124 2.93 -18.10 -8.09
CA LEU A 124 4.04 -18.06 -7.15
C LEU A 124 4.99 -19.24 -7.38
N THR A 125 6.28 -18.97 -7.29
CA THR A 125 7.30 -20.00 -7.23
C THR A 125 7.40 -20.59 -5.81
N GLU A 126 8.06 -21.75 -5.67
CA GLU A 126 8.35 -22.32 -4.35
C GLU A 126 9.19 -21.39 -3.48
N GLU A 127 10.08 -20.59 -4.10
CA GLU A 127 10.87 -19.62 -3.37
C GLU A 127 9.99 -18.50 -2.77
N ALA A 128 9.03 -18.01 -3.54
CA ALA A 128 8.05 -17.04 -3.02
C ALA A 128 7.20 -17.61 -1.88
N ARG A 129 6.81 -18.89 -1.96
CA ARG A 129 6.03 -19.56 -0.89
C ARG A 129 6.81 -19.66 0.43
N LYS A 130 8.12 -19.86 0.39
CA LYS A 130 8.95 -19.84 1.61
C LYS A 130 8.93 -18.47 2.29
N LEU A 131 8.89 -17.39 1.51
CA LEU A 131 8.82 -16.03 2.03
C LEU A 131 7.47 -15.70 2.67
N LEU A 132 6.39 -16.32 2.20
CA LEU A 132 5.02 -16.06 2.69
C LEU A 132 4.85 -16.23 4.18
N ARG A 133 5.53 -17.21 4.79
CA ARG A 133 5.41 -17.47 6.24
C ARG A 133 5.83 -16.26 7.06
N PHE A 134 6.93 -15.62 6.69
CA PHE A 134 7.43 -14.43 7.37
C PHE A 134 6.50 -13.24 7.13
N MET A 135 6.09 -13.02 5.87
CA MET A 135 5.17 -11.94 5.53
C MET A 135 3.82 -12.06 6.25
N TYR A 136 3.30 -13.29 6.34
CA TYR A 136 2.02 -13.56 7.00
C TYR A 136 2.11 -13.30 8.52
N GLN A 137 3.20 -13.69 9.16
CA GLN A 137 3.41 -13.42 10.58
C GLN A 137 3.55 -11.92 10.83
N ASP A 138 4.39 -11.24 10.06
CA ASP A 138 4.58 -9.79 10.15
C ASP A 138 3.27 -9.03 9.93
N GLY A 139 2.46 -9.46 8.96
CA GLY A 139 1.14 -8.90 8.68
C GLY A 139 0.18 -9.06 9.85
N LYS A 140 0.09 -10.26 10.43
CA LYS A 140 -0.74 -10.54 11.62
C LYS A 140 -0.33 -9.69 12.82
N ASP A 141 0.96 -9.59 13.07
CA ASP A 141 1.46 -8.81 14.21
C ASP A 141 1.17 -7.31 14.04
N MET A 142 1.26 -6.82 12.79
CA MET A 142 0.89 -5.46 12.44
C MET A 142 -0.61 -5.23 12.62
N GLU A 143 -1.46 -6.10 12.10
CA GLU A 143 -2.91 -5.99 12.20
C GLU A 143 -3.37 -6.03 13.66
N LYS A 144 -2.86 -6.98 14.44
CA LYS A 144 -3.13 -7.07 15.88
C LYS A 144 -2.73 -5.78 16.62
N LYS A 145 -1.61 -5.16 16.23
CA LYS A 145 -1.14 -3.90 16.80
C LYS A 145 -2.03 -2.74 16.40
N LEU A 146 -2.41 -2.68 15.13
CA LEU A 146 -3.22 -1.61 14.55
C LEU A 146 -4.64 -1.60 15.14
N LEU A 147 -5.22 -2.77 15.31
CA LEU A 147 -6.61 -2.94 15.75
C LEU A 147 -6.74 -3.18 17.26
N LYS A 148 -5.66 -2.98 18.02
CA LYS A 148 -5.71 -3.14 19.48
C LYS A 148 -6.75 -2.23 20.12
N GLY A 149 -7.73 -2.83 20.81
CA GLY A 149 -8.82 -2.12 21.51
C GLY A 149 -10.07 -1.88 20.67
N PHE A 150 -10.07 -2.30 19.41
CA PHE A 150 -11.29 -2.32 18.60
C PHE A 150 -12.12 -3.57 18.90
N THR A 151 -13.43 -3.41 18.94
CA THR A 151 -14.40 -4.50 18.95
C THR A 151 -14.62 -5.04 17.53
N GLU A 152 -15.16 -6.25 17.38
CA GLU A 152 -15.48 -6.83 16.06
C GLU A 152 -16.44 -5.94 15.27
N GLN A 153 -17.42 -5.31 15.93
CA GLN A 153 -18.36 -4.40 15.28
C GLN A 153 -17.67 -3.13 14.76
N GLU A 154 -16.74 -2.57 15.53
CA GLU A 154 -15.95 -1.40 15.09
C GLU A 154 -15.02 -1.75 13.93
N MET A 155 -14.43 -2.93 13.93
CA MET A 155 -13.59 -3.41 12.81
C MET A 155 -14.41 -3.57 11.53
N GLU A 156 -15.58 -4.21 11.60
CA GLU A 156 -16.48 -4.35 10.45
C GLU A 156 -16.92 -2.99 9.93
N GLN A 157 -17.31 -2.07 10.82
CA GLN A 157 -17.73 -0.72 10.44
C GLN A 157 -16.58 0.06 9.76
N LEU A 158 -15.35 -0.04 10.29
CA LEU A 158 -14.16 0.58 9.72
C LEU A 158 -13.91 0.02 8.31
N TYR A 159 -14.02 -1.28 8.13
CA TYR A 159 -13.84 -1.94 6.84
C TYR A 159 -14.84 -1.43 5.79
N GLN A 160 -16.12 -1.31 6.17
CA GLN A 160 -17.16 -0.76 5.30
C GLN A 160 -16.88 0.71 4.92
N TYR A 161 -16.37 1.52 5.84
CA TYR A 161 -15.97 2.90 5.52
C TYR A 161 -14.81 2.96 4.52
N LEU A 162 -13.81 2.10 4.68
CA LEU A 162 -12.67 2.03 3.74
C LEU A 162 -13.11 1.60 2.34
N ILE A 163 -14.01 0.61 2.24
CA ILE A 163 -14.58 0.17 0.96
C ILE A 163 -15.31 1.34 0.28
N ARG A 164 -16.18 2.03 1.02
CA ARG A 164 -16.95 3.16 0.50
C ARG A 164 -16.06 4.31 0.04
N MET A 165 -15.01 4.63 0.83
CA MET A 165 -14.04 5.66 0.43
C MET A 165 -13.30 5.28 -0.85
N LYS A 166 -12.88 4.03 -1.00
CA LYS A 166 -12.25 3.55 -2.24
C LYS A 166 -13.19 3.69 -3.44
N SER A 167 -14.42 3.23 -3.29
CA SER A 167 -15.45 3.33 -4.35
C SER A 167 -15.68 4.78 -4.80
N ASN A 168 -15.78 5.72 -3.85
CA ASN A 168 -16.03 7.14 -4.16
C ASN A 168 -14.88 7.80 -4.94
N ILE A 169 -13.67 7.30 -4.85
CA ILE A 169 -12.49 7.84 -5.57
C ILE A 169 -12.34 7.18 -6.95
N SER A 170 -12.82 5.95 -7.10
CA SER A 170 -12.66 5.15 -8.33
C SER A 170 -13.77 5.40 -9.36
N SER A 171 -14.83 6.11 -9.00
CA SER A 171 -15.93 6.56 -9.87
C SER A 171 -15.62 7.91 -10.50
#